data_2b27ab4d92cd6397382f83604093c292
#
_entry.id   2b27ab4d92cd6397382f83604093c292
#
_cell.length_a   1.000
_cell.length_b   1.000
_cell.length_c   1.000
_cell.angle_alpha   90.00
_cell.angle_beta   90.00
_cell.angle_gamma   90.00
#
_symmetry.space_group_name_H-M   'P 1'
#
loop_
_entity.id
_entity.type
_entity.pdbx_description
1 polymer ?
#
loop_
_entity_poly.entity_id
_entity_poly.type
_entity_poly.pdbx_seq_one_letter_code
_entity_poly.pdbx_strand_id
1 'polypeptide(L)'
;MDNVRWLGVFARDELPDLTREIRPWCLILNTDSKDQPGTHWLALYAPLARSIELFDSFGFSSSMYSLDFLTSLHSSYSLQSPSTSVSGHYCIVYIYLRTHNYSLYDIVDMLTDISIRDEWLKQYIYNMQIRHRILNPCHRTGQRCKLQCQFC
;
A
#
# COMPACT_ATOMS: atom_id res chain seq x y z
N MET A 1 -12.98 7.96 -12.96
CA MET A 1 -12.12 7.39 -11.90
C MET A 1 -12.98 6.40 -11.15
N ASP A 2 -12.63 5.13 -11.20
CA ASP A 2 -13.30 4.14 -10.38
C ASP A 2 -13.05 4.50 -8.92
N ASN A 3 -14.13 4.58 -8.16
CA ASN A 3 -14.07 5.00 -6.76
C ASN A 3 -13.52 3.84 -5.92
N VAL A 4 -12.21 3.68 -5.87
CA VAL A 4 -11.54 2.61 -5.13
C VAL A 4 -11.76 2.83 -3.63
N ARG A 5 -12.36 1.84 -2.99
CA ARG A 5 -12.65 1.87 -1.56
C ARG A 5 -11.40 1.56 -0.75
N TRP A 6 -10.99 2.49 0.10
CA TRP A 6 -9.95 2.26 1.08
C TRP A 6 -10.52 1.52 2.29
N LEU A 7 -10.03 0.30 2.56
CA LEU A 7 -10.51 -0.50 3.69
C LEU A 7 -9.75 -0.20 4.98
N GLY A 8 -8.48 0.18 4.90
CA GLY A 8 -7.68 0.50 6.08
C GLY A 8 -6.32 -0.18 6.11
N VAL A 9 -5.72 -0.10 7.29
CA VAL A 9 -4.45 -0.76 7.63
C VAL A 9 -4.76 -1.82 8.68
N PHE A 10 -4.30 -3.04 8.47
CA PHE A 10 -4.60 -4.19 9.32
C PHE A 10 -3.32 -4.90 9.76
N ALA A 11 -3.33 -5.45 10.97
CA ALA A 11 -2.39 -6.49 11.35
C ALA A 11 -2.81 -7.84 10.70
N ARG A 12 -1.89 -8.77 10.62
CA ARG A 12 -2.11 -10.07 9.98
C ARG A 12 -3.33 -10.83 10.55
N ASP A 13 -3.53 -10.74 11.85
CA ASP A 13 -4.61 -11.40 12.60
C ASP A 13 -5.91 -10.58 12.69
N GLU A 14 -5.91 -9.38 12.12
CA GLU A 14 -7.09 -8.48 12.08
C GLU A 14 -7.72 -8.37 10.67
N LEU A 15 -7.25 -9.15 9.70
CA LEU A 15 -7.73 -9.06 8.33
C LEU A 15 -9.22 -9.41 8.26
N PRO A 16 -10.08 -8.52 7.71
CA PRO A 16 -11.52 -8.77 7.61
C PRO A 16 -11.83 -9.86 6.58
N ASP A 17 -13.09 -10.32 6.55
CA ASP A 17 -13.58 -11.21 5.49
C ASP A 17 -13.67 -10.46 4.16
N LEU A 18 -12.60 -10.51 3.39
CA LEU A 18 -12.46 -9.82 2.10
C LEU A 18 -13.37 -10.38 1.00
N THR A 19 -13.99 -11.54 1.20
CA THR A 19 -14.91 -12.15 0.22
C THR A 19 -16.21 -11.37 0.08
N ARG A 20 -16.56 -10.59 1.08
CA ARG A 20 -17.79 -9.77 1.14
C ARG A 20 -17.57 -8.31 0.75
N GLU A 21 -16.32 -7.90 0.53
CA GLU A 21 -16.03 -6.51 0.22
C GLU A 21 -16.37 -6.16 -1.22
N ILE A 22 -17.07 -5.04 -1.39
CA ILE A 22 -17.46 -4.52 -2.71
C ILE A 22 -16.24 -3.94 -3.41
N ARG A 23 -15.92 -4.47 -4.57
CA ARG A 23 -14.79 -4.04 -5.42
C ARG A 23 -15.12 -2.77 -6.24
N PRO A 24 -14.12 -1.96 -6.60
CA PRO A 24 -12.70 -2.14 -6.29
C PRO A 24 -12.35 -1.66 -4.88
N TRP A 25 -11.40 -2.32 -4.24
CA TRP A 25 -10.91 -1.92 -2.92
C TRP A 25 -9.39 -2.10 -2.80
N CYS A 26 -8.80 -1.44 -1.80
CA CYS A 26 -7.40 -1.62 -1.42
C CYS A 26 -7.23 -1.53 0.09
N LEU A 27 -6.14 -2.13 0.58
CA LEU A 27 -5.72 -2.07 1.98
C LEU A 27 -4.21 -2.22 2.11
N ILE A 28 -3.69 -1.90 3.30
CA ILE A 28 -2.31 -2.22 3.70
C ILE A 28 -2.36 -3.24 4.84
N LEU A 29 -1.51 -4.25 4.74
CA LEU A 29 -1.41 -5.36 5.68
C LEU A 29 -0.02 -5.41 6.30
N ASN A 30 0.05 -5.45 7.62
CA ASN A 30 1.28 -5.79 8.33
C ASN A 30 1.45 -7.32 8.34
N THR A 31 2.67 -7.81 8.13
CA THR A 31 2.97 -9.23 8.18
C THR A 31 2.98 -9.80 9.59
N ASP A 32 3.07 -8.95 10.60
CA ASP A 32 3.04 -9.33 12.00
C ASP A 32 1.62 -9.25 12.60
N SER A 33 1.41 -9.95 13.70
CA SER A 33 0.17 -9.85 14.47
C SER A 33 0.10 -8.53 15.24
N LYS A 34 -1.09 -8.17 15.70
CA LYS A 34 -1.39 -6.93 16.39
C LYS A 34 -0.47 -6.64 17.59
N ASP A 35 -0.07 -7.67 18.30
CA ASP A 35 0.74 -7.55 19.50
C ASP A 35 2.25 -7.44 19.21
N GLN A 36 2.64 -7.40 17.94
CA GLN A 36 4.02 -7.30 17.51
C GLN A 36 4.33 -5.93 16.91
N PRO A 37 5.61 -5.50 16.90
CA PRO A 37 6.01 -4.15 16.47
C PRO A 37 5.68 -3.80 15.02
N GLY A 38 5.48 -4.78 14.14
CA GLY A 38 5.26 -4.59 12.71
C GLY A 38 6.56 -4.40 11.95
N THR A 39 7.02 -5.47 11.29
CA THR A 39 8.33 -5.49 10.62
C THR A 39 8.24 -5.25 9.13
N HIS A 40 7.15 -5.64 8.49
CA HIS A 40 6.99 -5.52 7.04
C HIS A 40 5.54 -5.26 6.63
N TRP A 41 5.38 -4.50 5.54
CA TRP A 41 4.09 -4.05 5.03
C TRP A 41 3.87 -4.50 3.60
N LEU A 42 2.65 -4.96 3.33
CA LEU A 42 2.16 -5.41 2.04
C LEU A 42 0.99 -4.55 1.62
N ALA A 43 0.78 -4.36 0.31
CA ALA A 43 -0.46 -3.77 -0.20
C ALA A 43 -1.28 -4.81 -0.94
N LEU A 44 -2.59 -4.82 -0.68
CA LEU A 44 -3.57 -5.60 -1.43
C LEU A 44 -4.45 -4.66 -2.22
N TYR A 45 -4.71 -5.02 -3.47
CA TYR A 45 -5.62 -4.30 -4.36
C TYR A 45 -6.55 -5.28 -5.07
N ALA A 46 -7.84 -5.05 -4.98
CA ALA A 46 -8.85 -5.84 -5.67
C ALA A 46 -9.52 -5.00 -6.76
N PRO A 47 -9.15 -5.18 -8.03
CA PRO A 47 -9.83 -4.53 -9.15
C PRO A 47 -11.27 -5.06 -9.31
N LEU A 48 -12.07 -4.38 -10.15
CA LEU A 48 -13.44 -4.81 -10.46
C LEU A 48 -13.49 -6.24 -11.00
N ALA A 49 -12.55 -6.60 -11.87
CA ALA A 49 -12.48 -7.90 -12.51
C ALA A 49 -11.38 -8.77 -11.92
N ARG A 50 -11.75 -9.76 -11.14
CA ARG A 50 -10.99 -10.99 -10.83
C ARG A 50 -10.03 -11.00 -9.65
N SER A 51 -8.71 -11.02 -9.92
CA SER A 51 -7.70 -11.42 -8.95
C SER A 51 -7.37 -10.31 -7.98
N ILE A 52 -7.21 -10.64 -6.72
CA ILE A 52 -6.60 -9.72 -5.76
C ILE A 52 -5.10 -9.70 -6.06
N GLU A 53 -4.55 -8.50 -6.18
CA GLU A 53 -3.13 -8.26 -6.39
C GLU A 53 -2.43 -8.10 -5.04
N LEU A 54 -1.28 -8.75 -4.89
CA LEU A 54 -0.36 -8.55 -3.78
C LEU A 54 0.85 -7.76 -4.27
N PHE A 55 1.12 -6.65 -3.63
CA PHE A 55 2.35 -5.90 -3.82
C PHE A 55 3.23 -6.03 -2.58
N ASP A 56 4.43 -6.54 -2.81
CA ASP A 56 5.50 -6.64 -1.83
C ASP A 56 6.77 -5.97 -2.38
N SER A 57 7.32 -5.02 -1.65
CA SER A 57 8.55 -4.33 -2.05
C SER A 57 9.80 -5.23 -2.07
N PHE A 58 9.79 -6.37 -1.39
CA PHE A 58 10.83 -7.40 -1.49
C PHE A 58 10.58 -8.41 -2.62
N GLY A 59 9.40 -8.40 -3.22
CA GLY A 59 9.04 -9.27 -4.34
C GLY A 59 8.79 -10.74 -3.96
N PHE A 60 8.49 -11.02 -2.70
CA PHE A 60 8.12 -12.37 -2.28
C PHE A 60 6.71 -12.72 -2.74
N SER A 61 6.48 -14.00 -2.97
CA SER A 61 5.16 -14.52 -3.35
C SER A 61 4.19 -14.53 -2.17
N SER A 62 2.89 -14.60 -2.49
CA SER A 62 1.82 -14.71 -1.50
C SER A 62 1.96 -15.91 -0.56
N SER A 63 2.60 -17.00 -1.01
CA SER A 63 2.87 -18.19 -0.20
C SER A 63 3.77 -17.93 0.99
N MET A 64 4.71 -16.99 0.88
CA MET A 64 5.56 -16.58 2.02
C MET A 64 4.73 -16.05 3.20
N TYR A 65 3.55 -15.52 2.91
CA TYR A 65 2.67 -14.89 3.90
C TYR A 65 1.40 -15.72 4.17
N SER A 66 1.29 -16.92 3.58
CA SER A 66 0.08 -17.76 3.64
C SER A 66 -1.17 -17.05 3.11
N LEU A 67 -1.01 -16.29 2.02
CA LEU A 67 -2.07 -15.51 1.37
C LEU A 67 -2.49 -16.07 0.00
N ASP A 68 -2.04 -17.29 -0.36
CA ASP A 68 -2.33 -17.91 -1.67
C ASP A 68 -3.82 -18.08 -1.95
N PHE A 69 -4.61 -18.25 -0.89
CA PHE A 69 -6.06 -18.37 -1.00
C PHE A 69 -6.75 -17.06 -1.39
N LEU A 70 -6.07 -15.91 -1.24
CA LEU A 70 -6.60 -14.59 -1.55
C LEU A 70 -6.08 -14.04 -2.87
N THR A 71 -4.79 -14.25 -3.16
CA THR A 71 -4.07 -13.51 -4.19
C THR A 71 -3.55 -14.45 -5.26
N SER A 72 -3.80 -14.11 -6.52
CA SER A 72 -3.29 -14.86 -7.67
C SER A 72 -2.29 -14.07 -8.52
N LEU A 73 -2.12 -12.79 -8.23
CA LEU A 73 -1.15 -11.92 -8.92
C LEU A 73 -0.29 -11.21 -7.88
N HIS A 74 1.02 -11.29 -8.03
CA HIS A 74 1.97 -10.64 -7.13
C HIS A 74 3.12 -9.99 -7.91
N SER A 75 3.74 -8.98 -7.30
CA SER A 75 5.01 -8.44 -7.78
C SER A 75 6.12 -9.45 -7.49
N SER A 76 6.96 -9.73 -8.49
CA SER A 76 8.09 -10.69 -8.35
C SER A 76 9.45 -9.99 -8.36
N TYR A 77 9.47 -8.66 -8.20
CA TYR A 77 10.68 -7.85 -8.24
C TYR A 77 11.04 -7.31 -6.86
N SER A 78 12.28 -7.51 -6.45
CA SER A 78 12.83 -6.88 -5.24
C SER A 78 13.18 -5.42 -5.54
N LEU A 79 12.36 -4.50 -5.03
CA LEU A 79 12.52 -3.06 -5.21
C LEU A 79 13.22 -2.42 -4.02
N GLN A 80 12.88 -2.84 -2.81
CA GLN A 80 13.40 -2.29 -1.56
C GLN A 80 14.79 -2.86 -1.24
N SER A 81 15.69 -2.00 -0.76
CA SER A 81 16.95 -2.46 -0.18
C SER A 81 16.69 -3.25 1.12
N PRO A 82 17.35 -4.41 1.33
CA PRO A 82 17.21 -5.19 2.56
C PRO A 82 17.62 -4.42 3.84
N SER A 83 18.39 -3.36 3.70
CA SER A 83 18.90 -2.54 4.82
C SER A 83 17.96 -1.40 5.23
N THR A 84 16.81 -1.24 4.58
CA THR A 84 15.89 -0.12 4.82
C THR A 84 14.53 -0.60 5.34
N SER A 85 13.82 0.29 6.06
CA SER A 85 12.49 0.04 6.64
C SER A 85 11.45 0.94 5.95
N VAL A 86 11.30 0.81 4.63
CA VAL A 86 10.43 1.68 3.82
C VAL A 86 9.29 0.94 3.11
N SER A 87 9.00 -0.30 3.49
CA SER A 87 7.94 -1.11 2.86
C SER A 87 6.58 -0.41 2.87
N GLY A 88 6.23 0.26 3.97
CA GLY A 88 5.02 1.07 4.05
C GLY A 88 4.99 2.21 3.04
N HIS A 89 6.11 2.86 2.75
CA HIS A 89 6.20 3.89 1.71
C HIS A 89 5.93 3.32 0.33
N TYR A 90 6.48 2.14 0.02
CA TYR A 90 6.18 1.41 -1.21
C TYR A 90 4.69 1.09 -1.35
N CYS A 91 4.05 0.61 -0.28
CA CYS A 91 2.62 0.31 -0.27
C CYS A 91 1.77 1.54 -0.57
N ILE A 92 2.08 2.69 0.03
CA ILE A 92 1.37 3.95 -0.20
C ILE A 92 1.49 4.38 -1.67
N VAL A 93 2.70 4.37 -2.23
CA VAL A 93 2.93 4.76 -3.63
C VAL A 93 2.25 3.79 -4.58
N TYR A 94 2.34 2.48 -4.32
CA TYR A 94 1.63 1.47 -5.10
C TYR A 94 0.12 1.73 -5.13
N ILE A 95 -0.53 1.88 -3.99
CA ILE A 95 -1.97 2.13 -3.91
C ILE A 95 -2.33 3.43 -4.64
N TYR A 96 -1.57 4.51 -4.43
CA TYR A 96 -1.77 5.78 -5.11
C TYR A 96 -1.75 5.60 -6.63
N LEU A 97 -0.73 4.95 -7.18
CA LEU A 97 -0.62 4.74 -8.63
C LEU A 97 -1.70 3.80 -9.15
N ARG A 98 -2.07 2.74 -8.40
CA ARG A 98 -3.19 1.84 -8.78
C ARG A 98 -4.52 2.60 -8.88
N THR A 99 -4.79 3.53 -7.97
CA THR A 99 -5.99 4.37 -8.03
C THR A 99 -5.97 5.39 -9.17
N HIS A 100 -4.81 5.59 -9.81
CA HIS A 100 -4.63 6.40 -11.01
C HIS A 100 -4.50 5.56 -12.30
N ASN A 101 -4.99 4.31 -12.27
CA ASN A 101 -5.06 3.37 -13.39
C ASN A 101 -3.72 2.82 -13.92
N TYR A 102 -2.63 2.96 -13.18
CA TYR A 102 -1.40 2.24 -13.51
C TYR A 102 -1.56 0.76 -13.14
N SER A 103 -1.13 -0.15 -14.00
CA SER A 103 -1.12 -1.58 -13.67
C SER A 103 -0.02 -1.93 -12.66
N LEU A 104 -0.12 -3.10 -12.01
CA LEU A 104 0.94 -3.62 -11.15
C LEU A 104 2.30 -3.65 -11.89
N TYR A 105 2.29 -4.09 -13.15
CA TYR A 105 3.51 -4.19 -13.96
C TYR A 105 4.08 -2.82 -14.31
N ASP A 106 3.25 -1.85 -14.70
CA ASP A 106 3.71 -0.48 -14.98
C ASP A 106 4.37 0.14 -13.75
N ILE A 107 3.81 -0.10 -12.56
CA ILE A 107 4.34 0.43 -11.30
C ILE A 107 5.69 -0.19 -10.97
N VAL A 108 5.80 -1.52 -11.09
CA VAL A 108 7.06 -2.23 -10.84
C VAL A 108 8.13 -1.77 -11.83
N ASP A 109 7.79 -1.65 -13.10
CA ASP A 109 8.70 -1.19 -14.15
C ASP A 109 9.21 0.23 -13.88
N MET A 110 8.30 1.18 -13.63
CA MET A 110 8.64 2.54 -13.25
C MET A 110 9.58 2.61 -12.02
N LEU A 111 9.29 1.83 -10.99
CA LEU A 111 10.10 1.83 -9.77
C LEU A 111 11.45 1.15 -9.98
N THR A 112 11.54 0.19 -10.88
CA THR A 112 12.79 -0.50 -11.22
C THR A 112 13.82 0.45 -11.87
N ASP A 113 13.36 1.43 -12.63
CA ASP A 113 14.22 2.40 -13.31
C ASP A 113 14.83 3.46 -12.37
N ILE A 114 14.35 3.56 -11.13
CA ILE A 114 14.85 4.56 -10.17
C ILE A 114 16.03 3.99 -9.38
N SER A 115 17.23 4.48 -9.60
CA SER A 115 18.47 3.97 -8.99
C SER A 115 18.56 4.15 -7.46
N ILE A 116 17.89 5.18 -6.92
CA ILE A 116 17.87 5.53 -5.48
C ILE A 116 16.44 5.44 -4.93
N ARG A 117 15.77 4.32 -5.22
CA ARG A 117 14.33 4.14 -4.97
C ARG A 117 13.87 4.49 -3.55
N ASP A 118 14.57 3.99 -2.56
CA ASP A 118 14.15 4.14 -1.16
C ASP A 118 14.15 5.61 -0.71
N GLU A 119 15.17 6.37 -1.09
CA GLU A 119 15.27 7.79 -0.81
C GLU A 119 14.28 8.61 -1.64
N TRP A 120 14.11 8.25 -2.90
CA TRP A 120 13.14 8.88 -3.78
C TRP A 120 11.72 8.73 -3.23
N LEU A 121 11.35 7.55 -2.75
CA LEU A 121 10.03 7.29 -2.15
C LEU A 121 9.77 8.12 -0.90
N LYS A 122 10.74 8.22 -0.01
CA LYS A 122 10.64 9.08 1.18
C LYS A 122 10.37 10.52 0.79
N GLN A 123 11.15 11.04 -0.18
CA GLN A 123 10.99 12.42 -0.64
C GLN A 123 9.67 12.63 -1.38
N TYR A 124 9.25 11.66 -2.19
CA TYR A 124 7.99 11.72 -2.93
C TYR A 124 6.79 11.80 -1.98
N ILE A 125 6.73 10.93 -0.97
CA ILE A 125 5.65 10.95 0.03
C ILE A 125 5.67 12.23 0.86
N TYR A 126 6.84 12.69 1.27
CA TYR A 126 6.98 13.96 1.97
C TYR A 126 6.41 15.12 1.15
N ASN A 127 6.72 15.18 -0.12
CA ASN A 127 6.20 16.20 -1.03
C ASN A 127 4.68 16.10 -1.22
N MET A 128 4.13 14.87 -1.29
CA MET A 128 2.68 14.66 -1.35
C MET A 128 1.99 15.19 -0.09
N GLN A 129 2.54 14.91 1.09
CA GLN A 129 2.00 15.40 2.36
C GLN A 129 2.02 16.94 2.44
N ILE A 130 3.10 17.57 1.99
CA ILE A 130 3.19 19.04 1.93
C ILE A 130 2.12 19.60 0.98
N ARG A 131 1.99 19.06 -0.22
CA ARG A 131 0.97 19.50 -1.19
C ARG A 131 -0.44 19.35 -0.63
N HIS A 132 -0.73 18.20 0.01
CA HIS A 132 -2.03 18.00 0.65
C HIS A 132 -2.30 19.03 1.76
N ARG A 133 -1.32 19.35 2.59
CA ARG A 133 -1.45 20.39 3.64
C ARG A 133 -1.65 21.78 3.07
N ILE A 134 -1.04 22.11 1.93
CA ILE A 134 -1.18 23.42 1.26
C ILE A 134 -2.54 23.54 0.58
N LEU A 135 -2.96 22.47 -0.14
CA LEU A 135 -4.21 22.48 -0.92
C LEU A 135 -5.46 22.28 -0.05
N ASN A 136 -5.32 21.58 1.07
CA ASN A 136 -6.36 21.35 2.06
C ASN A 136 -5.87 21.86 3.42
N PRO A 137 -5.80 23.17 3.66
CA PRO A 137 -5.50 23.69 4.98
C PRO A 137 -6.60 23.19 5.91
N CYS A 138 -6.26 22.19 6.70
CA CYS A 138 -7.18 21.59 7.65
C CYS A 138 -7.77 22.72 8.48
N HIS A 139 -9.08 22.87 8.43
CA HIS A 139 -9.80 23.88 9.19
C HIS A 139 -9.29 23.83 10.63
N ARG A 140 -8.79 24.96 11.12
CA ARG A 140 -8.37 25.19 12.53
C ARG A 140 -9.53 25.07 13.52
N THR A 141 -10.53 24.31 13.22
CA THR A 141 -11.67 24.00 14.06
C THR A 141 -11.62 22.52 14.40
N GLY A 142 -10.91 22.16 15.45
CA GLY A 142 -11.05 21.03 16.37
C GLY A 142 -11.57 19.66 15.92
N GLN A 143 -11.92 19.43 14.67
CA GLN A 143 -12.36 18.15 14.15
C GLN A 143 -11.17 17.41 13.55
N ARG A 144 -10.74 16.35 14.23
CA ARG A 144 -9.74 15.39 13.74
C ARG A 144 -10.17 14.85 12.39
N CYS A 145 -9.41 15.17 11.35
CA CYS A 145 -9.54 14.53 10.04
C CYS A 145 -9.15 13.05 10.19
N LYS A 146 -10.13 12.14 10.16
CA LYS A 146 -9.93 10.69 10.39
C LYS A 146 -8.93 10.02 9.44
N LEU A 147 -8.61 10.66 8.32
CA LEU A 147 -7.63 10.18 7.34
C LEU A 147 -6.17 10.54 7.69
N GLN A 148 -5.94 11.47 8.60
CA GLN A 148 -4.61 12.02 8.88
C GLN A 148 -3.84 11.25 9.98
N CYS A 149 -4.52 10.42 10.76
CA CYS A 149 -3.92 9.74 11.90
C CYS A 149 -3.48 8.28 11.64
N GLN A 150 -3.66 7.75 10.44
CA GLN A 150 -3.27 6.37 10.13
C GLN A 150 -1.85 6.22 9.57
N PHE A 151 -1.18 7.33 9.25
CA PHE A 151 0.17 7.33 8.65
C PHE A 151 1.21 8.15 9.44
N CYS A 152 0.89 8.53 10.68
CA CYS A 152 1.85 9.14 11.61
C CYS A 152 2.35 8.13 12.62
#